data_951b6ab07a8698b75d9f77dd515ea6fa
#
_entry.id   951b6ab07a8698b75d9f77dd515ea6fa
#
_cell.length_a   1.000
_cell.length_b   1.000
_cell.length_c   1.000
_cell.angle_alpha   90.00
_cell.angle_beta   90.00
_cell.angle_gamma   90.00
#
_symmetry.space_group_name_H-M   'P 1'
#
loop_
_entity.id
_entity.type
_entity.pdbx_description
1 polymer ?
#
loop_
_entity_poly.entity_id
_entity_poly.type
_entity_poly.pdbx_seq_one_letter_code
_entity_poly.pdbx_strand_id
1 'polypeptide(L)'
;MLKLLIVDDAMFMRTMIKNIVKDSDFEVVAEAENGLEAVKKYDEVKPDIVTLDITMPEMDGLGALAQIMAKDPSAKVIMCSAMGQQGMVVDAIKKGAKDFIVKPFQADRVLEALEKAAK
;
A
#
# COMPACT_ATOMS: atom_id res chain seq x y z
N MET A 1 -0.73 9.76 15.62
CA MET A 1 -0.07 8.77 14.75
C MET A 1 -0.72 8.75 13.39
N LEU A 2 0.04 8.41 12.38
CA LEU A 2 -0.47 8.32 11.02
C LEU A 2 -1.14 6.96 10.81
N LYS A 3 -2.33 6.97 10.22
CA LYS A 3 -3.11 5.75 9.99
C LYS A 3 -2.65 5.04 8.72
N LEU A 4 -2.34 3.75 8.84
CA LEU A 4 -1.85 2.93 7.74
C LEU A 4 -2.84 1.81 7.43
N LEU A 5 -3.18 1.66 6.15
CA LEU A 5 -3.93 0.52 5.64
C LEU A 5 -2.95 -0.38 4.89
N ILE A 6 -2.90 -1.66 5.25
CA ILE A 6 -2.01 -2.64 4.62
C ILE A 6 -2.83 -3.56 3.73
N VAL A 7 -2.50 -3.64 2.45
CA VAL A 7 -3.20 -4.47 1.47
C VAL A 7 -2.23 -5.47 0.83
N ASP A 8 -2.47 -6.74 1.08
CA ASP A 8 -1.69 -7.84 0.49
C ASP A 8 -2.52 -9.11 0.70
N ASP A 9 -2.55 -10.01 -0.29
CA ASP A 9 -3.31 -11.25 -0.16
C ASP A 9 -2.63 -12.27 0.76
N ALA A 10 -1.35 -12.08 1.07
CA ALA A 10 -0.61 -12.96 1.96
C ALA A 10 -0.54 -12.39 3.38
N MET A 11 -1.15 -13.08 4.34
CA MET A 11 -1.11 -12.66 5.74
C MET A 11 0.33 -12.49 6.24
N PHE A 12 1.23 -13.38 5.79
CA PHE A 12 2.65 -13.32 6.16
C PHE A 12 3.26 -11.95 5.80
N MET A 13 2.95 -11.45 4.60
CA MET A 13 3.50 -10.17 4.14
C MET A 13 2.91 -9.00 4.92
N ARG A 14 1.60 -9.06 5.23
CA ARG A 14 0.96 -8.03 6.07
C ARG A 14 1.61 -7.99 7.45
N THR A 15 1.89 -9.18 8.02
CA THR A 15 2.53 -9.27 9.33
C THR A 15 3.94 -8.68 9.30
N MET A 16 4.68 -8.89 8.21
CA MET A 16 6.01 -8.29 8.05
C MET A 16 5.96 -6.77 8.14
N ILE A 17 5.02 -6.16 7.42
CA ILE A 17 4.88 -4.70 7.46
C ILE A 17 4.46 -4.23 8.85
N LYS A 18 3.53 -4.93 9.49
CA LYS A 18 3.12 -4.60 10.87
C LYS A 18 4.32 -4.59 11.82
N ASN A 19 5.20 -5.59 11.69
CA ASN A 19 6.39 -5.67 12.53
C ASN A 19 7.37 -4.54 12.24
N ILE A 20 7.53 -4.17 10.96
CA ILE A 20 8.42 -3.08 10.56
C ILE A 20 7.98 -1.73 11.15
N VAL A 21 6.67 -1.47 11.15
CA VAL A 21 6.14 -0.17 11.61
C VAL A 21 5.79 -0.13 13.09
N LYS A 22 5.96 -1.23 13.80
CA LYS A 22 5.52 -1.42 15.19
C LYS A 22 5.98 -0.31 16.14
N ASP A 23 7.22 0.14 16.01
CA ASP A 23 7.79 1.16 16.89
C ASP A 23 7.92 2.53 16.18
N SER A 24 7.16 2.73 15.11
CA SER A 24 7.19 3.97 14.33
C SER A 24 5.97 4.84 14.64
N ASP A 25 5.84 5.95 13.91
CA ASP A 25 4.70 6.85 14.02
C ASP A 25 3.47 6.36 13.24
N PHE A 26 3.53 5.17 12.65
CA PHE A 26 2.41 4.63 11.88
C PHE A 26 1.61 3.63 12.72
N GLU A 27 0.29 3.77 12.65
CA GLU A 27 -0.64 2.85 13.31
C GLU A 27 -1.42 2.09 12.25
N VAL A 28 -1.35 0.75 12.28
CA VAL A 28 -2.12 -0.07 11.35
C VAL A 28 -3.57 -0.09 11.80
N VAL A 29 -4.43 0.57 11.03
CA VAL A 29 -5.87 0.67 11.37
C VAL A 29 -6.73 -0.35 10.68
N ALA A 30 -6.25 -0.96 9.58
CA ALA A 30 -6.98 -2.00 8.87
C ALA A 30 -6.04 -2.77 7.94
N GLU A 31 -6.50 -3.95 7.51
CA GLU A 31 -5.83 -4.80 6.54
C GLU A 31 -6.85 -5.24 5.51
N ALA A 32 -6.39 -5.47 4.28
CA ALA A 32 -7.23 -5.99 3.20
C ALA A 32 -6.48 -7.08 2.43
N GLU A 33 -7.22 -8.05 1.89
CA GLU A 33 -6.65 -9.21 1.20
C GLU A 33 -6.74 -9.13 -0.32
N ASN A 34 -7.50 -8.18 -0.83
CA ASN A 34 -7.67 -8.01 -2.27
C ASN A 34 -8.05 -6.57 -2.59
N GLY A 35 -8.12 -6.25 -3.88
CA GLY A 35 -8.39 -4.89 -4.31
C GLY A 35 -9.79 -4.39 -3.98
N LEU A 36 -10.79 -5.26 -4.04
CA LEU A 36 -12.17 -4.87 -3.68
C LEU A 36 -12.26 -4.49 -2.21
N GLU A 37 -11.66 -5.32 -1.36
CA GLU A 37 -11.63 -5.06 0.07
C GLU A 37 -10.81 -3.81 0.39
N ALA A 38 -9.72 -3.57 -0.36
CA ALA A 38 -8.88 -2.39 -0.18
C ALA A 38 -9.68 -1.10 -0.40
N VAL A 39 -10.46 -1.05 -1.47
CA VAL A 39 -11.28 0.13 -1.78
C VAL A 39 -12.32 0.36 -0.69
N LYS A 40 -12.97 -0.71 -0.23
CA LYS A 40 -13.97 -0.64 0.83
C LYS A 40 -13.36 -0.15 2.14
N LYS A 41 -12.22 -0.74 2.54
CA LYS A 41 -11.53 -0.36 3.78
C LYS A 41 -11.02 1.07 3.72
N TYR A 42 -10.56 1.53 2.56
CA TYR A 42 -10.12 2.90 2.39
C TYR A 42 -11.26 3.87 2.73
N ASP A 43 -12.46 3.61 2.24
CA ASP A 43 -13.63 4.44 2.56
C ASP A 43 -14.00 4.39 4.03
N GLU A 44 -13.87 3.22 4.65
CA GLU A 44 -14.28 3.03 6.06
C GLU A 44 -13.33 3.71 7.03
N VAL A 45 -12.01 3.54 6.84
CA VAL A 45 -11.04 4.00 7.83
C VAL A 45 -10.34 5.30 7.46
N LYS A 46 -10.42 5.71 6.20
CA LYS A 46 -9.79 6.93 5.70
C LYS A 46 -8.35 7.06 6.19
N PRO A 47 -7.48 6.13 5.76
CA PRO A 47 -6.10 6.11 6.25
C PRO A 47 -5.31 7.30 5.72
N ASP A 48 -4.21 7.61 6.40
CA ASP A 48 -3.28 8.64 5.93
C ASP A 48 -2.41 8.10 4.79
N ILE A 49 -2.13 6.78 4.78
CA ILE A 49 -1.28 6.15 3.79
C ILE A 49 -1.67 4.69 3.62
N VAL A 50 -1.44 4.14 2.42
CA VAL A 50 -1.75 2.74 2.07
C VAL A 50 -0.51 2.07 1.50
N THR A 51 -0.23 0.83 1.93
CA THR A 51 0.69 -0.05 1.21
C THR A 51 -0.19 -1.04 0.45
N LEU A 52 0.04 -1.17 -0.86
CA LEU A 52 -0.86 -1.86 -1.77
C LEU A 52 -0.08 -2.81 -2.68
N ASP A 53 -0.30 -4.12 -2.50
CA ASP A 53 0.32 -5.12 -3.36
C ASP A 53 -0.24 -5.02 -4.78
N ILE A 54 0.60 -5.28 -5.77
CA ILE A 54 0.20 -5.20 -7.18
C ILE A 54 -0.65 -6.40 -7.58
N THR A 55 -0.22 -7.61 -7.24
CA THR A 55 -0.89 -8.84 -7.69
C THR A 55 -1.74 -9.44 -6.58
N MET A 56 -3.07 -9.43 -6.76
CA MET A 56 -4.02 -9.97 -5.79
C MET A 56 -5.23 -10.55 -6.53
N PRO A 57 -5.96 -11.50 -5.90
CA PRO A 57 -7.20 -12.00 -6.48
C PRO A 57 -8.30 -10.95 -6.44
N GLU A 58 -9.38 -11.19 -7.13
CA GLU A 58 -10.56 -10.35 -7.29
C GLU A 58 -10.25 -9.09 -8.08
N MET A 59 -9.59 -8.12 -7.45
CA MET A 59 -9.14 -6.89 -8.10
C MET A 59 -7.67 -6.71 -7.74
N ASP A 60 -6.80 -6.54 -8.73
CA ASP A 60 -5.36 -6.34 -8.47
C ASP A 60 -5.07 -4.94 -7.94
N GLY A 61 -3.79 -4.71 -7.60
CA GLY A 61 -3.38 -3.44 -7.02
C GLY A 61 -3.54 -2.24 -7.95
N LEU A 62 -3.34 -2.43 -9.25
CA LEU A 62 -3.51 -1.32 -10.21
C LEU A 62 -4.98 -0.91 -10.29
N GLY A 63 -5.89 -1.89 -10.29
CA GLY A 63 -7.33 -1.61 -10.28
C GLY A 63 -7.76 -0.90 -9.00
N ALA A 64 -7.27 -1.37 -7.85
CA ALA A 64 -7.57 -0.75 -6.57
C ALA A 64 -7.02 0.67 -6.50
N LEU A 65 -5.78 0.89 -6.97
CA LEU A 65 -5.17 2.21 -7.02
C LEU A 65 -6.02 3.17 -7.85
N ALA A 66 -6.46 2.75 -9.03
CA ALA A 66 -7.27 3.59 -9.90
C ALA A 66 -8.56 4.02 -9.20
N GLN A 67 -9.23 3.10 -8.50
CA GLN A 67 -10.47 3.43 -7.78
C GLN A 67 -10.23 4.32 -6.58
N ILE A 68 -9.17 4.07 -5.82
CA ILE A 68 -8.83 4.91 -4.67
C ILE A 68 -8.51 6.33 -5.13
N MET A 69 -7.69 6.47 -6.18
CA MET A 69 -7.32 7.79 -6.68
C MET A 69 -8.52 8.54 -7.29
N ALA A 70 -9.48 7.82 -7.88
CA ALA A 70 -10.69 8.45 -8.40
C ALA A 70 -11.56 9.02 -7.28
N LYS A 71 -11.60 8.33 -6.13
CA LYS A 71 -12.37 8.79 -4.96
C LYS A 71 -11.64 9.86 -4.17
N ASP A 72 -10.33 9.77 -4.09
CA ASP A 72 -9.50 10.67 -3.30
C ASP A 72 -8.20 10.95 -4.05
N PRO A 73 -8.16 12.01 -4.87
CA PRO A 73 -6.94 12.33 -5.63
C PRO A 73 -5.73 12.67 -4.77
N SER A 74 -5.94 12.94 -3.48
CA SER A 74 -4.83 13.21 -2.56
C SER A 74 -4.37 11.96 -1.80
N ALA A 75 -4.92 10.79 -2.12
CA ALA A 75 -4.55 9.54 -1.46
C ALA A 75 -3.05 9.28 -1.61
N LYS A 76 -2.44 8.79 -0.54
CA LYS A 76 -1.01 8.46 -0.52
C LYS A 76 -0.89 6.94 -0.54
N VAL A 77 -0.44 6.41 -1.67
CA VAL A 77 -0.35 4.96 -1.88
C VAL A 77 1.08 4.59 -2.24
N ILE A 78 1.60 3.57 -1.56
CA ILE A 78 2.90 2.96 -1.85
C ILE A 78 2.64 1.58 -2.40
N MET A 79 3.13 1.30 -3.62
CA MET A 79 2.96 -0.02 -4.22
C MET A 79 3.99 -1.01 -3.66
N CYS A 80 3.57 -2.25 -3.48
CA CYS A 80 4.46 -3.34 -3.09
C CYS A 80 4.58 -4.29 -4.28
N SER A 81 5.78 -4.46 -4.81
CA SER A 81 6.00 -5.24 -6.02
C SER A 81 6.94 -6.41 -5.79
N ALA A 82 6.79 -7.46 -6.60
CA ALA A 82 7.77 -8.52 -6.69
C ALA A 82 8.81 -8.14 -7.75
N MET A 83 9.93 -8.84 -7.75
CA MET A 83 10.92 -8.67 -8.81
C MET A 83 10.30 -9.01 -10.16
N GLY A 84 10.63 -8.25 -11.17
CA GLY A 84 10.09 -8.46 -12.50
C GLY A 84 8.82 -7.69 -12.82
N GLN A 85 8.33 -6.87 -11.89
CA GLN A 85 7.10 -6.10 -12.08
C GLN A 85 7.34 -4.62 -12.39
N GLN A 86 8.51 -4.28 -12.93
CA GLN A 86 8.89 -2.87 -13.18
C GLN A 86 7.89 -2.12 -14.06
N GLY A 87 7.35 -2.78 -15.09
CA GLY A 87 6.36 -2.14 -15.96
C GLY A 87 5.08 -1.75 -15.21
N MET A 88 4.65 -2.62 -14.30
CA MET A 88 3.47 -2.35 -13.47
C MET A 88 3.72 -1.22 -12.49
N VAL A 89 4.95 -1.14 -11.94
CA VAL A 89 5.34 -0.05 -11.04
C VAL A 89 5.28 1.28 -11.79
N VAL A 90 5.80 1.34 -13.01
CA VAL A 90 5.75 2.56 -13.82
C VAL A 90 4.31 2.99 -14.05
N ASP A 91 3.42 2.03 -14.39
CA ASP A 91 2.01 2.32 -14.58
C ASP A 91 1.37 2.85 -13.29
N ALA A 92 1.72 2.27 -12.15
CA ALA A 92 1.18 2.70 -10.87
C ALA A 92 1.60 4.14 -10.54
N ILE A 93 2.88 4.48 -10.77
CA ILE A 93 3.37 5.84 -10.53
C ILE A 93 2.62 6.83 -11.42
N LYS A 94 2.39 6.49 -12.69
CA LYS A 94 1.62 7.33 -13.60
C LYS A 94 0.18 7.52 -13.13
N LYS A 95 -0.38 6.55 -12.43
CA LYS A 95 -1.74 6.60 -11.91
C LYS A 95 -1.85 7.30 -10.56
N GLY A 96 -0.72 7.72 -9.99
CA GLY A 96 -0.74 8.53 -8.77
C GLY A 96 -0.09 7.90 -7.55
N ALA A 97 0.46 6.69 -7.65
CA ALA A 97 1.20 6.11 -6.53
C ALA A 97 2.40 6.99 -6.18
N LYS A 98 2.69 7.13 -4.90
CA LYS A 98 3.77 8.03 -4.44
C LYS A 98 5.14 7.38 -4.52
N ASP A 99 5.21 6.06 -4.34
CA ASP A 99 6.48 5.34 -4.31
C ASP A 99 6.20 3.85 -4.45
N PHE A 100 7.24 3.03 -4.41
CA PHE A 100 7.10 1.58 -4.42
C PHE A 100 8.18 0.95 -3.55
N ILE A 101 7.91 -0.25 -3.07
CA ILE A 101 8.88 -1.09 -2.35
C ILE A 101 8.84 -2.48 -2.95
N VAL A 102 9.98 -3.17 -2.94
CA VAL A 102 10.15 -4.46 -3.60
C VAL A 102 10.26 -5.58 -2.57
N LYS A 103 9.56 -6.68 -2.81
CA LYS A 103 9.67 -7.88 -1.96
C LYS A 103 10.97 -8.63 -2.31
N PRO A 104 11.67 -9.23 -1.33
CA PRO A 104 11.37 -9.23 0.09
C PRO A 104 11.63 -7.85 0.73
N PHE A 105 10.81 -7.49 1.70
CA PHE A 105 10.86 -6.14 2.29
C PHE A 105 12.13 -5.92 3.10
N GLN A 106 12.74 -4.75 2.89
CA GLN A 106 13.83 -4.23 3.72
C GLN A 106 13.23 -3.20 4.66
N ALA A 107 13.38 -3.38 5.97
CA ALA A 107 12.73 -2.51 6.95
C ALA A 107 13.07 -1.03 6.73
N ASP A 108 14.34 -0.72 6.50
CA ASP A 108 14.79 0.66 6.28
C ASP A 108 14.12 1.29 5.07
N ARG A 109 13.99 0.51 3.98
CA ARG A 109 13.39 1.00 2.74
C ARG A 109 11.89 1.23 2.91
N VAL A 110 11.20 0.33 3.61
CA VAL A 110 9.77 0.48 3.88
C VAL A 110 9.51 1.75 4.68
N LEU A 111 10.25 1.95 5.76
CA LEU A 111 10.09 3.13 6.61
C LEU A 111 10.42 4.41 5.85
N GLU A 112 11.47 4.41 5.04
CA GLU A 112 11.83 5.56 4.22
C GLU A 112 10.69 5.95 3.27
N ALA A 113 10.12 4.96 2.57
CA ALA A 113 9.05 5.21 1.62
C ALA A 113 7.81 5.77 2.32
N LEU A 114 7.44 5.19 3.47
CA LEU A 114 6.30 5.65 4.26
C LEU A 114 6.51 7.08 4.76
N GLU A 115 7.68 7.37 5.31
CA GLU A 115 7.98 8.69 5.86
C GLU A 115 7.98 9.77 4.77
N LYS A 116 8.57 9.48 3.62
CA LYS A 116 8.57 10.43 2.50
C LYS A 116 7.17 10.70 1.97
N ALA A 117 6.36 9.66 1.81
CA ALA A 117 5.02 9.81 1.28
C ALA A 117 4.09 10.54 2.25
N ALA A 118 4.33 10.41 3.54
CA ALA A 118 3.51 11.04 4.58
C ALA A 118 3.70 12.55 4.68
N LYS A 119 4.80 13.06 4.14
CA LYS A 119 5.10 14.52 4.20
C LYS A 119 4.23 15.35 3.29
#